data_45425406d5d751d7bb45f7945466e509
#
_entry.id   45425406d5d751d7bb45f7945466e509
#
_cell.length_a   1.000
_cell.length_b   1.000
_cell.length_c   1.000
_cell.angle_alpha   90.00
_cell.angle_beta   90.00
_cell.angle_gamma   90.00
#
_symmetry.space_group_name_H-M   'P 1'
#
loop_
_entity.id
_entity.type
_entity.pdbx_description
1 polymer ?
#
loop_
_entity_poly.entity_id
_entity_poly.type
_entity_poly.pdbx_seq_one_letter_code
_entity_poly.pdbx_strand_id
1 'polypeptide(L)'
;CYTLCMHKKTVIDFKELGVRQIFTDTIKELKTKDIKEVKHLLAEVEAYQNQGYYAVGYVSYEAAPAFETKFEVIDDPLMSEYLLYFTIHESVQTEPIPLTYKPITLPKTWQELTSAEEYKAAIEHIHHHIRQGDTYQVNYTVQLQQNITADPFAIYNRLVVEQNAHYNAFIQHDDVSIISISPELFFKKDGDRLTTRPMKGTTN
;
A
#
# COMPACT_ATOMS: atom_id res chain seq x y z
N CYS A 1 7.03 8.86 -32.66
CA CYS A 1 7.13 8.08 -31.44
C CYS A 1 6.91 9.02 -30.27
N TYR A 2 5.68 9.12 -29.76
CA TYR A 2 5.42 9.83 -28.50
C TYR A 2 5.73 8.84 -27.36
N THR A 3 6.91 8.95 -26.79
CA THR A 3 7.19 8.37 -25.49
C THR A 3 6.26 9.10 -24.50
N LEU A 4 5.16 8.47 -24.10
CA LEU A 4 4.39 8.93 -22.95
C LEU A 4 5.39 8.94 -21.78
N CYS A 5 5.81 10.13 -21.37
CA CYS A 5 6.52 10.32 -20.12
C CYS A 5 5.48 9.98 -19.05
N MET A 6 5.50 8.75 -18.54
CA MET A 6 4.64 8.35 -17.42
C MET A 6 5.08 9.19 -16.23
N HIS A 7 4.27 10.18 -15.88
CA HIS A 7 4.56 11.06 -14.77
C HIS A 7 4.44 10.26 -13.48
N LYS A 8 5.57 10.04 -12.83
CA LYS A 8 5.59 9.49 -11.48
C LYS A 8 4.78 10.39 -10.57
N LYS A 9 3.80 9.83 -9.89
CA LYS A 9 2.87 10.57 -9.06
C LYS A 9 2.52 9.80 -7.81
N THR A 10 2.66 10.44 -6.67
CA THR A 10 2.12 9.92 -5.42
C THR A 10 1.08 10.88 -4.87
N VAL A 11 -0.06 10.34 -4.44
CA VAL A 11 -1.15 11.10 -3.82
C VAL A 11 -1.49 10.45 -2.49
N ILE A 12 -1.59 11.28 -1.45
CA ILE A 12 -1.98 10.88 -0.10
C ILE A 12 -3.24 11.63 0.30
N ASP A 13 -4.29 10.87 0.62
CA ASP A 13 -5.58 11.38 1.10
C ASP A 13 -5.83 10.85 2.52
N PHE A 14 -5.11 11.38 3.50
CA PHE A 14 -5.38 11.07 4.90
C PHE A 14 -6.39 12.07 5.44
N LYS A 15 -7.57 11.60 5.86
CA LYS A 15 -8.66 12.48 6.33
C LYS A 15 -8.26 13.40 7.47
N GLU A 16 -7.36 12.96 8.34
CA GLU A 16 -6.88 13.79 9.45
C GLU A 16 -6.04 15.00 9.01
N LEU A 17 -5.50 14.98 7.79
CA LEU A 17 -4.78 16.11 7.20
C LEU A 17 -5.75 17.16 6.63
N GLY A 18 -7.00 16.78 6.33
CA GLY A 18 -8.02 17.65 5.77
C GLY A 18 -7.80 18.05 4.31
N VAL A 19 -6.69 17.66 3.72
CA VAL A 19 -6.30 17.97 2.34
C VAL A 19 -5.71 16.75 1.65
N ARG A 20 -5.79 16.73 0.33
CA ARG A 20 -5.03 15.86 -0.54
C ARG A 20 -3.61 16.40 -0.67
N GLN A 21 -2.62 15.54 -0.50
CA GLN A 21 -1.23 15.83 -0.77
C GLN A 21 -0.80 15.19 -2.08
N ILE A 22 -0.14 15.96 -2.96
CA ILE A 22 0.30 15.51 -4.28
C ILE A 22 1.81 15.72 -4.39
N PHE A 23 2.51 14.66 -4.72
CA PHE A 23 3.96 14.60 -4.87
C PHE A 23 4.31 14.29 -6.32
N THR A 24 4.91 15.23 -7.04
CA THR A 24 5.27 15.12 -8.45
C THR A 24 6.75 15.39 -8.72
N ASP A 25 7.31 16.39 -8.06
CA ASP A 25 8.69 16.84 -8.29
C ASP A 25 9.66 16.04 -7.42
N THR A 26 10.06 14.88 -7.93
CA THR A 26 10.95 13.94 -7.23
C THR A 26 12.41 14.37 -7.40
N ILE A 27 13.11 14.66 -6.29
CA ILE A 27 14.55 14.95 -6.29
C ILE A 27 15.39 13.67 -6.21
N LYS A 28 14.87 12.61 -5.60
CA LYS A 28 15.54 11.31 -5.52
C LYS A 28 14.54 10.16 -5.39
N GLU A 29 14.87 9.02 -6.00
CA GLU A 29 14.23 7.74 -5.78
C GLU A 29 15.15 6.84 -4.97
N LEU A 30 14.59 6.20 -3.94
CA LEU A 30 15.22 5.17 -3.15
C LEU A 30 14.41 3.90 -3.34
N LYS A 31 14.98 2.90 -4.00
CA LYS A 31 14.25 1.68 -4.35
C LYS A 31 15.18 0.48 -4.43
N THR A 32 14.70 -0.67 -4.04
CA THR A 32 15.45 -1.92 -4.11
C THR A 32 14.55 -3.16 -4.25
N LYS A 33 15.11 -4.18 -4.88
CA LYS A 33 14.60 -5.57 -4.91
C LYS A 33 15.46 -6.49 -4.04
N ASP A 34 16.56 -5.98 -3.48
CA ASP A 34 17.47 -6.75 -2.62
C ASP A 34 17.10 -6.56 -1.15
N ILE A 35 16.80 -7.69 -0.48
CA ILE A 35 16.45 -7.73 0.94
C ILE A 35 17.54 -7.10 1.83
N LYS A 36 18.80 -7.20 1.43
CA LYS A 36 19.95 -6.69 2.20
C LYS A 36 20.04 -5.17 2.20
N GLU A 37 19.49 -4.53 1.19
CA GLU A 37 19.51 -3.06 1.04
C GLU A 37 18.36 -2.36 1.76
N VAL A 38 17.27 -3.07 2.10
CA VAL A 38 16.06 -2.48 2.67
C VAL A 38 16.35 -1.61 3.88
N LYS A 39 17.08 -2.11 4.88
CA LYS A 39 17.40 -1.35 6.10
C LYS A 39 18.29 -0.14 5.82
N HIS A 40 19.25 -0.27 4.90
CA HIS A 40 20.13 0.83 4.52
C HIS A 40 19.35 1.97 3.87
N LEU A 41 18.48 1.64 2.92
CA LEU A 41 17.65 2.63 2.24
C LEU A 41 16.62 3.28 3.18
N LEU A 42 16.07 2.54 4.15
CA LEU A 42 15.21 3.15 5.19
C LEU A 42 15.98 4.18 6.03
N ALA A 43 17.23 3.88 6.40
CA ALA A 43 18.06 4.85 7.10
C ALA A 43 18.36 6.09 6.24
N GLU A 44 18.50 5.93 4.92
CA GLU A 44 18.65 7.05 3.99
C GLU A 44 17.35 7.87 3.88
N VAL A 45 16.18 7.23 3.85
CA VAL A 45 14.87 7.92 3.94
C VAL A 45 14.80 8.78 5.20
N GLU A 46 15.15 8.22 6.36
CA GLU A 46 15.16 8.96 7.63
C GLU A 46 16.14 10.14 7.60
N ALA A 47 17.32 9.96 6.99
CA ALA A 47 18.30 11.04 6.85
C ALA A 47 17.77 12.22 6.02
N TYR A 48 16.99 11.97 4.95
CA TYR A 48 16.33 13.03 4.20
C TYR A 48 15.22 13.70 5.01
N GLN A 49 14.40 12.93 5.74
CA GLN A 49 13.36 13.49 6.62
C GLN A 49 13.97 14.41 7.70
N ASN A 50 15.10 14.03 8.29
CA ASN A 50 15.81 14.84 9.28
C ASN A 50 16.39 16.15 8.71
N GLN A 51 16.55 16.25 7.39
CA GLN A 51 16.92 17.46 6.67
C GLN A 51 15.71 18.31 6.26
N GLY A 52 14.49 17.87 6.57
CA GLY A 52 13.27 18.60 6.27
C GLY A 52 12.60 18.25 4.94
N TYR A 53 13.09 17.23 4.22
CA TYR A 53 12.45 16.74 2.99
C TYR A 53 11.23 15.88 3.31
N TYR A 54 10.30 15.84 2.37
CA TYR A 54 9.23 14.87 2.37
C TYR A 54 9.71 13.56 1.75
N ALA A 55 9.38 12.45 2.40
CA ALA A 55 9.59 11.11 1.88
C ALA A 55 8.24 10.38 1.80
N VAL A 56 7.89 9.87 0.65
CA VAL A 56 6.63 9.16 0.42
C VAL A 56 6.86 7.90 -0.40
N GLY A 57 6.22 6.79 0.01
CA GLY A 57 6.46 5.51 -0.65
C GLY A 57 5.88 4.35 0.15
N TYR A 58 6.46 3.18 -0.04
CA TYR A 58 6.04 1.95 0.64
C TYR A 58 7.22 1.02 0.93
N VAL A 59 6.98 0.11 1.86
CA VAL A 59 7.76 -1.10 2.08
C VAL A 59 6.80 -2.27 1.84
N SER A 60 7.17 -3.21 0.97
CA SER A 60 6.31 -4.34 0.66
C SER A 60 6.27 -5.35 1.81
N TYR A 61 5.25 -6.21 1.81
CA TYR A 61 5.13 -7.29 2.78
C TYR A 61 6.34 -8.25 2.68
N GLU A 62 6.83 -8.49 1.47
CA GLU A 62 7.95 -9.38 1.17
C GLU A 62 9.30 -8.86 1.71
N ALA A 63 9.35 -7.62 2.16
CA ALA A 63 10.53 -7.06 2.84
C ALA A 63 10.67 -7.54 4.30
N ALA A 64 9.69 -8.25 4.86
CA ALA A 64 9.69 -8.71 6.25
C ALA A 64 10.98 -9.45 6.67
N PRO A 65 11.59 -10.34 5.86
CA PRO A 65 12.85 -11.00 6.22
C PRO A 65 14.05 -10.07 6.40
N ALA A 66 13.99 -8.83 5.88
CA ALA A 66 15.02 -7.83 6.16
C ALA A 66 15.08 -7.45 7.64
N PHE A 67 13.95 -7.54 8.36
CA PHE A 67 13.81 -7.14 9.76
C PHE A 67 13.98 -8.31 10.71
N GLU A 68 13.43 -9.47 10.36
CA GLU A 68 13.52 -10.70 11.15
C GLU A 68 13.69 -11.90 10.20
N THR A 69 14.81 -12.58 10.30
CA THR A 69 15.20 -13.68 9.40
C THR A 69 14.33 -14.94 9.50
N LYS A 70 13.50 -15.03 10.54
CA LYS A 70 12.52 -16.12 10.71
C LYS A 70 11.24 -15.90 9.92
N PHE A 71 11.00 -14.70 9.41
CA PHE A 71 9.85 -14.46 8.56
C PHE A 71 10.08 -15.08 7.18
N GLU A 72 9.10 -15.85 6.76
CA GLU A 72 9.05 -16.45 5.44
C GLU A 72 8.01 -15.70 4.60
N VAL A 73 8.33 -15.43 3.36
CA VAL A 73 7.45 -14.78 2.41
C VAL A 73 7.41 -15.59 1.12
N ILE A 74 6.30 -15.54 0.42
CA ILE A 74 6.15 -16.17 -0.89
C ILE A 74 6.77 -15.24 -1.91
N ASP A 75 7.66 -15.78 -2.76
CA ASP A 75 8.16 -15.05 -3.91
C ASP A 75 7.09 -15.10 -5.02
N ASP A 76 6.25 -14.11 -5.04
CA ASP A 76 5.19 -13.96 -6.04
C ASP A 76 5.62 -12.93 -7.09
N PRO A 77 5.96 -13.37 -8.32
CA PRO A 77 6.41 -12.47 -9.38
C PRO A 77 5.34 -11.46 -9.83
N LEU A 78 4.07 -11.65 -9.41
CA LEU A 78 2.99 -10.72 -9.73
C LEU A 78 2.86 -9.58 -8.70
N MET A 79 3.45 -9.72 -7.51
CA MET A 79 3.11 -8.87 -6.36
C MET A 79 4.09 -7.76 -6.06
N SER A 80 5.36 -7.85 -6.37
CA SER A 80 6.21 -6.70 -6.05
C SER A 80 7.32 -6.45 -7.06
N GLU A 81 7.33 -5.27 -7.60
CA GLU A 81 8.49 -4.80 -8.32
C GLU A 81 9.63 -4.40 -7.39
N TYR A 82 9.30 -3.77 -6.25
CA TYR A 82 10.28 -3.33 -5.26
C TYR A 82 9.89 -3.75 -3.85
N LEU A 83 10.88 -4.20 -3.07
CA LEU A 83 10.75 -4.44 -1.64
C LEU A 83 10.62 -3.14 -0.86
N LEU A 84 11.22 -2.08 -1.39
CA LEU A 84 11.14 -0.72 -0.89
C LEU A 84 11.13 0.24 -2.07
N TYR A 85 10.22 1.20 -2.03
CA TYR A 85 10.15 2.30 -2.98
C TYR A 85 9.77 3.58 -2.24
N PHE A 86 10.63 4.59 -2.28
CA PHE A 86 10.37 5.93 -1.77
C PHE A 86 10.81 6.99 -2.76
N THR A 87 10.07 8.07 -2.80
CA THR A 87 10.44 9.31 -3.48
C THR A 87 10.64 10.42 -2.48
N ILE A 88 11.66 11.24 -2.72
CA ILE A 88 12.04 12.37 -1.87
C ILE A 88 11.67 13.67 -2.58
N HIS A 89 11.08 14.61 -1.85
CA HIS A 89 10.55 15.86 -2.37
C HIS A 89 10.90 17.04 -1.46
N GLU A 90 11.16 18.22 -2.05
CA GLU A 90 11.34 19.47 -1.30
C GLU A 90 10.03 20.08 -0.85
N SER A 91 8.98 19.84 -1.62
CA SER A 91 7.66 20.43 -1.38
C SER A 91 6.53 19.46 -1.71
N VAL A 92 5.35 19.76 -1.22
CA VAL A 92 4.11 19.04 -1.48
C VAL A 92 3.05 20.02 -1.97
N GLN A 93 2.35 19.65 -3.02
CA GLN A 93 1.15 20.38 -3.47
C GLN A 93 -0.05 19.88 -2.68
N THR A 94 -0.96 20.77 -2.33
CA THR A 94 -2.18 20.43 -1.60
C THR A 94 -3.42 20.92 -2.33
N GLU A 95 -4.48 20.11 -2.29
CA GLU A 95 -5.81 20.44 -2.79
C GLU A 95 -6.89 19.81 -1.90
N PRO A 96 -8.16 20.19 -2.01
CA PRO A 96 -9.23 19.51 -1.30
C PRO A 96 -9.33 18.04 -1.69
N ILE A 97 -9.59 17.16 -0.71
CA ILE A 97 -9.91 15.76 -0.98
C ILE A 97 -11.22 15.73 -1.82
N PRO A 98 -11.27 14.97 -2.93
CA PRO A 98 -12.43 14.98 -3.79
C PRO A 98 -13.67 14.40 -3.09
N LEU A 99 -14.82 15.06 -3.28
CA LEU A 99 -16.13 14.60 -2.83
C LEU A 99 -16.92 13.87 -3.94
N THR A 100 -16.44 13.98 -5.18
CA THR A 100 -17.05 13.37 -6.36
C THR A 100 -15.97 12.79 -7.27
N TYR A 101 -16.34 11.89 -8.15
CA TYR A 101 -15.45 11.31 -9.13
C TYR A 101 -16.10 11.27 -10.52
N LYS A 102 -15.27 11.20 -11.57
CA LYS A 102 -15.78 10.98 -12.93
C LYS A 102 -16.24 9.54 -13.08
N PRO A 103 -17.44 9.30 -13.67
CA PRO A 103 -17.93 7.94 -13.90
C PRO A 103 -16.91 7.09 -14.67
N ILE A 104 -16.65 5.89 -14.20
CA ILE A 104 -15.81 4.88 -14.84
C ILE A 104 -16.56 3.56 -14.89
N THR A 105 -16.28 2.76 -15.90
CA THR A 105 -16.81 1.40 -16.01
C THR A 105 -15.77 0.43 -15.48
N LEU A 106 -16.15 -0.36 -14.48
CA LEU A 106 -15.35 -1.46 -13.97
C LEU A 106 -16.03 -2.81 -14.28
N PRO A 107 -15.25 -3.89 -14.45
CA PRO A 107 -15.81 -5.23 -14.58
C PRO A 107 -16.66 -5.59 -13.36
N LYS A 108 -17.74 -6.34 -13.61
CA LYS A 108 -18.65 -6.79 -12.53
C LYS A 108 -18.20 -8.07 -11.85
N THR A 109 -17.37 -8.85 -12.52
CA THR A 109 -16.89 -10.15 -12.06
C THR A 109 -15.37 -10.12 -11.96
N TRP A 110 -14.83 -10.80 -10.97
CA TRP A 110 -13.39 -10.92 -10.71
C TRP A 110 -13.04 -12.41 -10.72
N GLN A 111 -11.86 -12.74 -11.21
CA GLN A 111 -11.32 -14.08 -11.12
C GLN A 111 -10.71 -14.27 -9.73
N GLU A 112 -11.18 -15.25 -9.01
CA GLU A 112 -10.57 -15.72 -7.77
C GLU A 112 -9.35 -16.57 -8.11
N LEU A 113 -8.20 -16.29 -7.50
CA LEU A 113 -6.97 -17.07 -7.68
C LEU A 113 -6.87 -18.23 -6.68
N THR A 114 -7.71 -18.24 -5.66
CA THR A 114 -7.84 -19.32 -4.68
C THR A 114 -9.20 -20.01 -4.88
N SER A 115 -9.21 -21.32 -5.10
CA SER A 115 -10.46 -22.06 -5.22
C SER A 115 -11.20 -22.16 -3.88
N ALA A 116 -12.50 -22.44 -3.92
CA ALA A 116 -13.31 -22.63 -2.72
C ALA A 116 -12.82 -23.81 -1.87
N GLU A 117 -12.31 -24.87 -2.50
CA GLU A 117 -11.73 -26.03 -1.84
C GLU A 117 -10.44 -25.69 -1.11
N GLU A 118 -9.52 -24.95 -1.77
CA GLU A 118 -8.28 -24.47 -1.15
C GLU A 118 -8.56 -23.53 0.01
N TYR A 119 -9.51 -22.60 -0.16
CA TYR A 119 -9.93 -21.69 0.91
C TYR A 119 -10.44 -22.46 2.12
N LYS A 120 -11.34 -23.46 1.91
CA LYS A 120 -11.90 -24.27 2.99
C LYS A 120 -10.80 -25.05 3.72
N ALA A 121 -9.90 -25.70 2.98
CA ALA A 121 -8.78 -26.44 3.57
C ALA A 121 -7.86 -25.54 4.40
N ALA A 122 -7.54 -24.32 3.90
CA ALA A 122 -6.74 -23.35 4.65
C ALA A 122 -7.42 -22.90 5.94
N ILE A 123 -8.72 -22.62 5.93
CA ILE A 123 -9.48 -22.24 7.11
C ILE A 123 -9.54 -23.38 8.14
N GLU A 124 -9.72 -24.62 7.70
CA GLU A 124 -9.69 -25.79 8.59
C GLU A 124 -8.32 -25.96 9.27
N HIS A 125 -7.24 -25.75 8.51
CA HIS A 125 -5.86 -25.79 9.02
C HIS A 125 -5.61 -24.67 10.04
N ILE A 126 -6.01 -23.44 9.74
CA ILE A 126 -5.93 -22.30 10.67
C ILE A 126 -6.69 -22.59 11.97
N HIS A 127 -7.92 -23.10 11.87
CA HIS A 127 -8.70 -23.48 13.06
C HIS A 127 -8.01 -24.58 13.89
N HIS A 128 -7.29 -25.50 13.24
CA HIS A 128 -6.51 -26.50 13.95
C HIS A 128 -5.41 -25.85 14.80
N HIS A 129 -4.59 -24.95 14.21
CA HIS A 129 -3.53 -24.25 14.92
C HIS A 129 -4.05 -23.34 16.06
N ILE A 130 -5.18 -22.68 15.84
CA ILE A 130 -5.83 -21.88 16.91
C ILE A 130 -6.24 -22.79 18.08
N ARG A 131 -6.83 -23.98 17.81
CA ARG A 131 -7.22 -24.93 18.86
C ARG A 131 -6.03 -25.53 19.60
N GLN A 132 -4.88 -25.68 18.94
CA GLN A 132 -3.64 -26.15 19.58
C GLN A 132 -2.94 -25.05 20.40
N GLY A 133 -3.33 -23.80 20.24
CA GLY A 133 -2.71 -22.67 20.93
C GLY A 133 -1.44 -22.15 20.25
N ASP A 134 -1.17 -22.58 19.03
CA ASP A 134 0.00 -22.11 18.24
C ASP A 134 -0.14 -20.65 17.85
N THR A 135 -1.36 -20.21 17.61
CA THR A 135 -1.73 -18.81 17.31
C THR A 135 -3.13 -18.51 17.83
N TYR A 136 -3.46 -17.24 18.02
CA TYR A 136 -4.80 -16.80 18.43
C TYR A 136 -5.56 -16.10 17.28
N GLN A 137 -4.87 -15.67 16.23
CA GLN A 137 -5.45 -14.99 15.09
C GLN A 137 -4.59 -15.19 13.84
N VAL A 138 -5.24 -15.35 12.70
CA VAL A 138 -4.60 -15.36 11.38
C VAL A 138 -5.41 -14.48 10.44
N ASN A 139 -4.74 -13.59 9.71
CA ASN A 139 -5.33 -12.86 8.61
C ASN A 139 -5.09 -13.65 7.32
N TYR A 140 -6.12 -14.34 6.85
CA TYR A 140 -6.06 -15.09 5.59
C TYR A 140 -6.63 -14.24 4.45
N THR A 141 -5.83 -14.00 3.43
CA THR A 141 -6.21 -13.19 2.27
C THR A 141 -6.35 -14.04 1.02
N VAL A 142 -7.28 -13.66 0.15
CA VAL A 142 -7.44 -14.21 -1.20
C VAL A 142 -7.18 -13.12 -2.22
N GLN A 143 -6.58 -13.49 -3.33
CA GLN A 143 -6.31 -12.57 -4.43
C GLN A 143 -7.41 -12.67 -5.48
N LEU A 144 -7.82 -11.52 -5.99
CA LEU A 144 -8.74 -11.37 -7.10
C LEU A 144 -8.02 -10.71 -8.27
N GLN A 145 -8.22 -11.21 -9.47
CA GLN A 145 -7.61 -10.69 -10.69
C GLN A 145 -8.67 -10.28 -11.71
N GLN A 146 -8.39 -9.19 -12.43
CA GLN A 146 -9.23 -8.74 -13.54
C GLN A 146 -8.46 -7.82 -14.49
N ASN A 147 -8.78 -7.92 -15.78
CA ASN A 147 -8.29 -6.97 -16.78
C ASN A 147 -9.12 -5.68 -16.71
N ILE A 148 -8.49 -4.57 -16.43
CA ILE A 148 -9.12 -3.27 -16.29
C ILE A 148 -8.47 -2.30 -17.28
N THR A 149 -9.30 -1.62 -18.07
CA THR A 149 -8.85 -0.60 -19.04
C THR A 149 -9.03 0.82 -18.54
N ALA A 150 -9.70 1.01 -17.40
CA ALA A 150 -9.88 2.32 -16.80
C ALA A 150 -8.54 2.87 -16.27
N ASP A 151 -8.39 4.19 -16.31
CA ASP A 151 -7.23 4.88 -15.73
C ASP A 151 -7.10 4.56 -14.22
N PRO A 152 -5.94 4.11 -13.74
CA PRO A 152 -5.74 3.76 -12.33
C PRO A 152 -6.05 4.92 -11.36
N PHE A 153 -5.72 6.16 -11.75
CA PHE A 153 -6.01 7.31 -10.90
C PHE A 153 -7.51 7.62 -10.83
N ALA A 154 -8.26 7.36 -11.90
CA ALA A 154 -9.72 7.46 -11.88
C ALA A 154 -10.34 6.39 -10.97
N ILE A 155 -9.81 5.17 -10.96
CA ILE A 155 -10.20 4.11 -10.01
C ILE A 155 -9.93 4.55 -8.57
N TYR A 156 -8.74 5.08 -8.29
CA TYR A 156 -8.38 5.60 -6.97
C TYR A 156 -9.37 6.66 -6.48
N ASN A 157 -9.67 7.66 -7.31
CA ASN A 157 -10.61 8.73 -6.95
C ASN A 157 -12.02 8.19 -6.63
N ARG A 158 -12.49 7.22 -7.41
CA ARG A 158 -13.76 6.54 -7.12
C ARG A 158 -13.74 5.86 -5.75
N LEU A 159 -12.70 5.08 -5.48
CA LEU A 159 -12.58 4.34 -4.22
C LEU A 159 -12.46 5.27 -3.00
N VAL A 160 -11.70 6.37 -3.10
CA VAL A 160 -11.61 7.38 -2.02
C VAL A 160 -12.98 7.91 -1.63
N VAL A 161 -13.82 8.20 -2.62
CA VAL A 161 -15.17 8.75 -2.39
C VAL A 161 -16.13 7.67 -1.87
N GLU A 162 -16.17 6.48 -2.53
CA GLU A 162 -17.14 5.44 -2.21
C GLU A 162 -16.85 4.72 -0.90
N GLN A 163 -15.57 4.41 -0.62
CA GLN A 163 -15.18 3.66 0.59
C GLN A 163 -15.07 4.51 1.85
N ASN A 164 -14.91 5.82 1.68
CA ASN A 164 -14.81 6.76 2.79
C ASN A 164 -13.74 6.38 3.85
N ALA A 165 -12.69 5.66 3.44
CA ALA A 165 -11.61 5.24 4.33
C ALA A 165 -10.75 6.41 4.80
N HIS A 166 -10.03 6.24 5.92
CA HIS A 166 -9.27 7.32 6.56
C HIS A 166 -7.88 7.52 5.98
N TYR A 167 -7.25 6.47 5.46
CA TYR A 167 -5.85 6.46 5.02
C TYR A 167 -5.75 5.92 3.60
N ASN A 168 -5.76 6.82 2.63
CA ASN A 168 -5.74 6.45 1.22
C ASN A 168 -4.45 6.91 0.57
N ALA A 169 -3.89 6.08 -0.30
CA ALA A 169 -2.69 6.39 -1.05
C ALA A 169 -2.79 5.88 -2.49
N PHE A 170 -2.28 6.68 -3.42
CA PHE A 170 -2.01 6.31 -4.79
C PHE A 170 -0.53 6.50 -5.05
N ILE A 171 0.18 5.46 -5.46
CA ILE A 171 1.60 5.51 -5.77
C ILE A 171 1.80 4.94 -7.17
N GLN A 172 2.37 5.74 -8.06
CA GLN A 172 2.65 5.34 -9.44
C GLN A 172 4.14 5.43 -9.72
N HIS A 173 4.71 4.34 -10.17
CA HIS A 173 6.08 4.24 -10.64
C HIS A 173 6.19 3.19 -11.75
N ASP A 174 7.10 3.41 -12.70
CA ASP A 174 7.28 2.53 -13.85
C ASP A 174 5.92 2.18 -14.49
N ASP A 175 5.59 0.93 -14.69
CA ASP A 175 4.29 0.48 -15.24
C ASP A 175 3.28 0.07 -14.16
N VAL A 176 3.59 0.35 -12.87
CA VAL A 176 2.78 -0.05 -11.72
C VAL A 176 2.04 1.13 -11.10
N SER A 177 0.80 0.91 -10.73
CA SER A 177 0.00 1.82 -9.90
C SER A 177 -0.53 1.08 -8.68
N ILE A 178 -0.12 1.51 -7.50
CA ILE A 178 -0.60 0.98 -6.23
C ILE A 178 -1.72 1.87 -5.72
N ILE A 179 -2.86 1.26 -5.41
CA ILE A 179 -4.04 1.90 -4.82
C ILE A 179 -4.26 1.28 -3.45
N SER A 180 -4.06 2.07 -2.40
CA SER A 180 -4.32 1.64 -1.03
C SER A 180 -5.49 2.45 -0.46
N ILE A 181 -6.53 1.74 -0.01
CA ILE A 181 -7.72 2.32 0.63
C ILE A 181 -7.84 1.65 1.99
N SER A 182 -7.30 2.28 3.03
CA SER A 182 -7.18 1.66 4.35
C SER A 182 -8.02 2.38 5.41
N PRO A 183 -8.79 1.63 6.20
CA PRO A 183 -9.46 2.16 7.39
C PRO A 183 -8.52 2.25 8.60
N GLU A 184 -7.39 1.57 8.57
CA GLU A 184 -6.52 1.33 9.73
C GLU A 184 -5.23 2.15 9.64
N LEU A 185 -4.83 2.74 10.78
CA LEU A 185 -3.56 3.40 10.94
C LEU A 185 -2.54 2.40 11.52
N PHE A 186 -1.52 2.07 10.76
CA PHE A 186 -0.40 1.28 11.24
C PHE A 186 0.31 2.00 12.40
N PHE A 187 0.88 3.16 12.13
CA PHE A 187 1.35 4.07 13.17
C PHE A 187 1.52 5.51 12.64
N LYS A 188 1.48 6.46 13.57
CA LYS A 188 1.87 7.85 13.39
C LYS A 188 2.86 8.23 14.49
N LYS A 189 3.99 8.79 14.11
CA LYS A 189 4.97 9.35 15.04
C LYS A 189 4.93 10.88 14.93
N ASP A 190 4.82 11.55 16.08
CA ASP A 190 4.86 13.00 16.21
C ASP A 190 5.74 13.35 17.40
N GLY A 191 6.96 13.77 17.15
CA GLY A 191 8.00 13.88 18.17
C GLY A 191 8.21 12.55 18.89
N ASP A 192 8.01 12.53 20.20
CA ASP A 192 8.13 11.34 21.05
C ASP A 192 6.82 10.55 21.18
N ARG A 193 5.73 11.03 20.55
CA ARG A 193 4.43 10.38 20.60
C ARG A 193 4.25 9.43 19.45
N LEU A 194 3.96 8.16 19.76
CA LEU A 194 3.56 7.14 18.81
C LEU A 194 2.06 6.86 18.97
N THR A 195 1.32 6.88 17.88
CA THR A 195 -0.11 6.57 17.84
C THR A 195 -0.36 5.42 16.88
N THR A 196 -1.13 4.42 17.31
CA THR A 196 -1.66 3.34 16.47
C THR A 196 -3.18 3.31 16.59
N ARG A 197 -3.88 2.83 15.56
CA ARG A 197 -5.35 2.69 15.58
C ARG A 197 -5.72 1.33 14.97
N PRO A 198 -5.47 0.23 15.69
CA PRO A 198 -5.79 -1.10 15.19
C PRO A 198 -7.32 -1.28 15.14
N MET A 199 -7.80 -1.87 14.06
CA MET A 199 -9.19 -2.31 13.96
C MET A 199 -9.32 -3.74 14.45
N LYS A 200 -10.31 -3.99 15.31
CA LYS A 200 -10.68 -5.30 15.80
C LYS A 200 -12.20 -5.45 15.73
N GLY A 201 -12.66 -6.58 15.27
CA GLY A 201 -14.07 -6.91 15.17
C GLY A 201 -14.44 -7.48 13.80
N THR A 202 -15.39 -8.39 13.80
CA THR A 202 -16.01 -8.96 12.61
C THR A 202 -17.50 -8.65 12.66
N THR A 203 -18.05 -8.12 11.60
CA THR A 203 -19.51 -7.94 11.45
C THR A 203 -20.06 -9.08 10.61
N ASN A 204 -21.23 -9.56 10.95
CA ASN A 204 -22.01 -10.50 10.15
C ASN A 204 -22.74 -9.75 9.03
#